data_2f4334a8e352b3cc0c78b8d2d8680708
#
_entry.id   2f4334a8e352b3cc0c78b8d2d8680708
#
_cell.length_a   1.000
_cell.length_b   1.000
_cell.length_c   1.000
_cell.angle_alpha   90.00
_cell.angle_beta   90.00
_cell.angle_gamma   90.00
#
_symmetry.space_group_name_H-M   'P 1'
#
loop_
_entity.id
_entity.type
_entity.pdbx_description
1 polymer ?
#
loop_
_entity_poly.entity_id
_entity_poly.type
_entity_poly.pdbx_seq_one_letter_code
_entity_poly.pdbx_strand_id
1 'polypeptide(L)'
;MLGAIGSGVDFERRIADIDQNCRDPHAIKASFEQLQLDLSGEISEAMVKTRQRLLENFDEEVQEKLRVSAADSRSALNRYERMLMDLTEAELNDFADFDQDGFTLTRSPSAELDSIDLGRYELPRRSGEAHLYRVGHPLAAWIIEQTKARQLSHARLVFDYDRYGIQVTTLKAYRGQTGWLSVSLLCVAALGQQEQHLIVSATTAGGVALPEDDPEKLLRLPTINSPSPLGGEGWGEGQSAPALVADAQNRKQHLLREINQRNLGFFQQEVEKLDAWADDLKLGLEQEIKVIDVEIKEIRRTAATSPTLEEKLTHQKHQRELESKRSKLRRELFARQEEVEAQRNDLIAQLEKQLQQQVEERVLFTIEWELK
;
A
#
# COMPACT_ATOMS: atom_id res chain seq x y z
N MET A 1 16.09 -1.01 10.88
CA MET A 1 16.93 -1.43 12.01
C MET A 1 18.45 -1.38 11.74
N LEU A 2 18.91 -1.06 10.53
CA LEU A 2 20.34 -1.00 10.16
C LEU A 2 21.03 0.33 10.50
N GLY A 3 20.31 1.32 11.00
CA GLY A 3 20.90 2.63 11.36
C GLY A 3 21.46 2.75 12.77
N ALA A 4 21.43 1.68 13.59
CA ALA A 4 21.96 1.68 14.96
C ALA A 4 23.30 0.95 15.08
N ILE A 5 23.74 0.28 14.03
CA ILE A 5 25.08 -0.31 13.95
C ILE A 5 25.95 0.74 13.27
N GLY A 6 27.02 1.16 13.94
CA GLY A 6 28.05 2.05 13.38
C GLY A 6 28.41 1.56 11.98
N SER A 7 28.69 2.48 11.05
CA SER A 7 28.77 2.22 9.61
C SER A 7 29.34 0.84 9.30
N GLY A 8 28.78 0.10 8.36
CA GLY A 8 29.24 -1.25 7.97
C GLY A 8 30.76 -1.36 7.78
N VAL A 9 31.41 -0.24 7.49
CA VAL A 9 32.87 -0.04 7.43
C VAL A 9 33.57 -0.39 8.75
N ASP A 10 33.00 -0.06 9.91
CA ASP A 10 33.61 -0.38 11.23
C ASP A 10 33.50 -1.87 11.56
N PHE A 11 32.42 -2.52 11.15
CA PHE A 11 32.23 -3.96 11.33
C PHE A 11 33.18 -4.77 10.45
N GLU A 12 33.28 -4.42 9.19
CA GLU A 12 34.21 -5.05 8.23
C GLU A 12 35.66 -4.85 8.67
N ARG A 13 36.01 -3.69 9.19
CA ARG A 13 37.33 -3.40 9.70
C ARG A 13 37.68 -4.24 10.91
N ARG A 14 36.77 -4.41 11.87
CA ARG A 14 36.97 -5.27 13.06
C ARG A 14 37.11 -6.74 12.69
N ILE A 15 36.35 -7.22 11.70
CA ILE A 15 36.52 -8.58 11.15
C ILE A 15 37.87 -8.74 10.47
N ALA A 16 38.29 -7.76 9.67
CA ALA A 16 39.58 -7.78 9.01
C ALA A 16 40.74 -7.74 10.02
N ASP A 17 40.60 -6.99 11.11
CA ASP A 17 41.60 -6.94 12.19
C ASP A 17 41.73 -8.29 12.94
N ILE A 18 40.62 -9.02 13.13
CA ILE A 18 40.62 -10.37 13.70
C ILE A 18 41.34 -11.35 12.79
N ASP A 19 41.03 -11.30 11.48
CA ASP A 19 41.61 -12.20 10.49
C ASP A 19 43.11 -11.93 10.27
N GLN A 20 43.55 -10.68 10.42
CA GLN A 20 44.97 -10.29 10.32
C GLN A 20 45.79 -10.62 11.55
N ASN A 21 45.21 -10.52 12.74
CA ASN A 21 45.94 -10.63 14.02
C ASN A 21 45.85 -12.04 14.64
N CYS A 22 44.86 -12.84 14.31
CA CYS A 22 44.67 -14.17 14.86
C CYS A 22 45.05 -15.25 13.84
N ARG A 23 46.06 -16.06 14.14
CA ARG A 23 46.52 -17.18 13.28
C ARG A 23 46.10 -18.55 13.79
N ASP A 24 45.62 -18.65 15.01
CA ASP A 24 45.16 -19.88 15.61
C ASP A 24 43.62 -19.96 15.59
N PRO A 25 43.02 -21.11 15.15
CA PRO A 25 41.56 -21.28 15.09
C PRO A 25 40.85 -21.03 16.44
N HIS A 26 41.49 -21.35 17.56
CA HIS A 26 40.92 -21.08 18.90
C HIS A 26 40.94 -19.59 19.25
N ALA A 27 42.02 -18.88 18.87
CA ALA A 27 42.13 -17.43 19.07
C ALA A 27 41.13 -16.67 18.16
N ILE A 28 40.92 -17.11 16.92
CA ILE A 28 39.91 -16.56 16.01
C ILE A 28 38.52 -16.70 16.61
N LYS A 29 38.16 -17.89 17.09
CA LYS A 29 36.84 -18.13 17.70
C LYS A 29 36.60 -17.26 18.93
N ALA A 30 37.60 -17.16 19.84
CA ALA A 30 37.52 -16.32 21.04
C ALA A 30 37.35 -14.83 20.68
N SER A 31 38.06 -14.35 19.64
CA SER A 31 37.97 -12.97 19.17
C SER A 31 36.60 -12.67 18.51
N PHE A 32 36.00 -13.61 17.82
CA PHE A 32 34.65 -13.48 17.28
C PHE A 32 33.58 -13.49 18.39
N GLU A 33 33.75 -14.34 19.43
CA GLU A 33 32.85 -14.35 20.59
C GLU A 33 32.95 -13.02 21.36
N GLN A 34 34.16 -12.45 21.51
CA GLN A 34 34.38 -11.14 22.12
C GLN A 34 33.75 -10.02 21.27
N LEU A 35 33.94 -10.03 19.95
CA LEU A 35 33.33 -9.08 19.02
C LEU A 35 31.79 -9.13 19.10
N GLN A 36 31.21 -10.33 19.23
CA GLN A 36 29.77 -10.51 19.38
C GLN A 36 29.24 -9.92 20.70
N LEU A 37 30.02 -10.06 21.80
CA LEU A 37 29.69 -9.45 23.09
C LEU A 37 29.78 -7.93 23.02
N ASP A 38 30.86 -7.39 22.44
CA ASP A 38 31.08 -5.96 22.28
C ASP A 38 29.97 -5.33 21.41
N LEU A 39 29.62 -5.96 20.28
CA LEU A 39 28.52 -5.51 19.41
C LEU A 39 27.16 -5.58 20.10
N SER A 40 26.91 -6.61 20.92
CA SER A 40 25.67 -6.70 21.67
C SER A 40 25.55 -5.62 22.72
N GLY A 41 26.67 -5.23 23.34
CA GLY A 41 26.77 -4.10 24.25
C GLY A 41 26.54 -2.76 23.55
N GLU A 42 27.23 -2.52 22.42
CA GLU A 42 27.08 -1.30 21.62
C GLU A 42 25.66 -1.16 21.05
N ILE A 43 25.04 -2.27 20.58
CA ILE A 43 23.66 -2.29 20.13
C ILE A 43 22.70 -1.96 21.28
N SER A 44 22.93 -2.53 22.47
CA SER A 44 22.12 -2.25 23.66
C SER A 44 22.24 -0.79 24.09
N GLU A 45 23.44 -0.23 24.12
CA GLU A 45 23.66 1.19 24.43
C GLU A 45 23.07 2.12 23.37
N ALA A 46 23.21 1.79 22.08
CA ALA A 46 22.62 2.55 21.00
C ALA A 46 21.09 2.50 21.05
N MET A 47 20.50 1.34 21.37
CA MET A 47 19.05 1.21 21.58
C MET A 47 18.58 2.01 22.80
N VAL A 48 19.32 1.98 23.91
CA VAL A 48 18.99 2.80 25.09
C VAL A 48 19.10 4.28 24.78
N LYS A 49 20.18 4.74 24.11
CA LYS A 49 20.33 6.13 23.67
C LYS A 49 19.27 6.55 22.65
N THR A 50 18.94 5.68 21.71
CA THR A 50 17.88 5.97 20.73
C THR A 50 16.53 6.02 21.41
N ARG A 51 16.26 5.11 22.35
CA ARG A 51 15.03 5.12 23.15
C ARG A 51 14.96 6.36 24.05
N GLN A 52 16.06 6.77 24.64
CA GLN A 52 16.15 7.96 25.47
C GLN A 52 15.98 9.23 24.63
N ARG A 53 16.61 9.34 23.46
CA ARG A 53 16.39 10.42 22.49
C ARG A 53 14.97 10.43 21.91
N LEU A 54 14.37 9.28 21.66
CA LEU A 54 12.96 9.17 21.27
C LEU A 54 12.05 9.63 22.41
N LEU A 55 12.37 9.30 23.67
CA LEU A 55 11.60 9.74 24.84
C LEU A 55 11.83 11.23 25.16
N GLU A 56 13.04 11.74 24.97
CA GLU A 56 13.41 13.16 25.14
C GLU A 56 12.84 14.06 24.01
N ASN A 57 12.76 13.53 22.78
CA ASN A 57 12.16 14.21 21.62
C ASN A 57 10.73 13.72 21.33
N PHE A 58 10.09 13.02 22.26
CA PHE A 58 8.66 12.72 22.25
C PHE A 58 7.92 13.99 22.70
N ASP A 59 8.30 15.07 22.07
CA ASP A 59 7.83 16.41 22.32
C ASP A 59 6.37 16.57 21.89
N GLU A 60 5.73 17.59 22.41
CA GLU A 60 4.36 18.04 22.13
C GLU A 60 3.93 17.86 20.68
N GLU A 61 4.84 18.07 19.73
CA GLU A 61 4.58 17.96 18.28
C GLU A 61 4.29 16.52 17.81
N VAL A 62 4.96 15.51 18.36
CA VAL A 62 4.68 14.09 18.05
C VAL A 62 3.42 13.63 18.76
N GLN A 63 3.18 14.09 20.00
CA GLN A 63 1.93 13.84 20.70
C GLN A 63 0.75 14.52 19.99
N GLU A 64 0.95 15.72 19.47
CA GLU A 64 -0.08 16.45 18.73
C GLU A 64 -0.36 15.78 17.38
N LYS A 65 0.67 15.37 16.64
CA LYS A 65 0.52 14.56 15.39
C LYS A 65 -0.18 13.22 15.66
N LEU A 66 0.13 12.54 16.74
CA LEU A 66 -0.54 11.30 17.13
C LEU A 66 -1.97 11.54 17.60
N ARG A 67 -2.26 12.66 18.28
CA ARG A 67 -3.62 13.07 18.65
C ARG A 67 -4.46 13.43 17.43
N VAL A 68 -3.91 14.19 16.48
CA VAL A 68 -4.56 14.53 15.21
C VAL A 68 -4.85 13.25 14.43
N SER A 69 -3.87 12.35 14.27
CA SER A 69 -4.07 11.06 13.60
C SER A 69 -5.09 10.17 14.31
N ALA A 70 -5.15 10.17 15.65
CA ALA A 70 -6.16 9.43 16.41
C ALA A 70 -7.55 10.07 16.35
N ALA A 71 -7.64 11.39 16.23
CA ALA A 71 -8.90 12.11 16.03
C ALA A 71 -9.42 11.88 14.60
N ASP A 72 -8.55 11.93 13.60
CA ASP A 72 -8.88 11.67 12.20
C ASP A 72 -9.32 10.20 12.00
N SER A 73 -8.63 9.26 12.63
CA SER A 73 -9.03 7.84 12.62
C SER A 73 -10.38 7.61 13.29
N ARG A 74 -10.66 8.28 14.42
CA ARG A 74 -11.96 8.21 15.08
C ARG A 74 -13.08 8.85 14.25
N SER A 75 -12.80 9.98 13.61
CA SER A 75 -13.79 10.65 12.75
C SER A 75 -14.09 9.79 11.49
N ALA A 76 -13.09 9.13 10.94
CA ALA A 76 -13.27 8.19 9.83
C ALA A 76 -14.08 6.97 10.26
N LEU A 77 -13.75 6.33 11.40
CA LEU A 77 -14.52 5.21 11.96
C LEU A 77 -15.99 5.61 12.19
N ASN A 78 -16.24 6.74 12.83
CA ASN A 78 -17.61 7.26 13.06
C ASN A 78 -18.36 7.53 11.75
N ARG A 79 -17.65 7.87 10.67
CA ARG A 79 -18.27 8.03 9.34
C ARG A 79 -18.69 6.68 8.76
N TYR A 80 -17.81 5.68 8.79
CA TYR A 80 -18.14 4.33 8.28
C TYR A 80 -19.22 3.65 9.11
N GLU A 81 -19.21 3.84 10.43
CA GLU A 81 -20.26 3.35 11.33
C GLU A 81 -21.61 3.94 10.97
N ARG A 82 -21.68 5.25 10.75
CA ARG A 82 -22.92 5.93 10.31
C ARG A 82 -23.39 5.41 8.95
N MET A 83 -22.50 5.33 7.96
CA MET A 83 -22.85 4.80 6.64
C MET A 83 -23.39 3.38 6.72
N LEU A 84 -22.81 2.52 7.58
CA LEU A 84 -23.32 1.18 7.80
C LEU A 84 -24.69 1.20 8.46
N MET A 85 -24.94 2.06 9.44
CA MET A 85 -26.26 2.21 10.08
C MET A 85 -27.31 2.72 9.11
N ASP A 86 -26.99 3.75 8.33
CA ASP A 86 -27.89 4.31 7.31
C ASP A 86 -28.28 3.24 6.27
N LEU A 87 -27.29 2.44 5.82
CA LEU A 87 -27.51 1.33 4.92
C LEU A 87 -28.38 0.22 5.53
N THR A 88 -28.12 -0.08 6.81
CA THR A 88 -28.88 -1.09 7.57
C THR A 88 -30.32 -0.66 7.75
N GLU A 89 -30.57 0.61 8.10
CA GLU A 89 -31.89 1.17 8.23
C GLU A 89 -32.66 1.11 6.91
N ALA A 90 -32.02 1.48 5.80
CA ALA A 90 -32.64 1.42 4.47
C ALA A 90 -33.03 -0.02 4.04
N GLU A 91 -32.27 -1.04 4.46
CA GLU A 91 -32.51 -2.43 4.07
C GLU A 91 -33.37 -3.21 5.05
N LEU A 92 -33.33 -2.85 6.35
CA LEU A 92 -34.04 -3.61 7.41
C LEU A 92 -35.23 -2.87 8.00
N ASN A 93 -35.70 -1.78 7.41
CA ASN A 93 -36.82 -1.01 7.94
C ASN A 93 -38.09 -1.84 8.26
N ASP A 94 -38.34 -2.90 7.46
CA ASP A 94 -39.46 -3.82 7.67
C ASP A 94 -39.14 -4.97 8.68
N PHE A 95 -37.89 -5.13 9.10
CA PHE A 95 -37.40 -6.27 9.88
C PHE A 95 -36.85 -5.87 11.24
N ALA A 96 -36.64 -4.59 11.48
CA ALA A 96 -36.01 -4.06 12.70
C ALA A 96 -36.59 -2.74 13.12
N ASP A 97 -36.57 -2.47 14.41
CA ASP A 97 -36.91 -1.18 15.00
C ASP A 97 -35.61 -0.39 15.28
N PHE A 98 -35.51 0.83 14.73
CA PHE A 98 -34.31 1.67 14.81
C PHE A 98 -34.45 2.77 15.86
N ASP A 99 -33.34 3.09 16.55
CA ASP A 99 -33.21 4.23 17.43
C ASP A 99 -31.84 4.92 17.30
N GLN A 100 -31.51 5.89 18.17
CA GLN A 100 -30.28 6.69 18.06
C GLN A 100 -28.99 5.90 18.26
N ASP A 101 -29.03 4.76 18.96
CA ASP A 101 -27.86 4.02 19.39
C ASP A 101 -27.69 2.66 18.67
N GLY A 102 -28.71 2.25 17.89
CA GLY A 102 -28.69 0.97 17.19
C GLY A 102 -30.05 0.53 16.68
N PHE A 103 -30.29 -0.75 16.62
CA PHE A 103 -31.56 -1.33 16.19
C PHE A 103 -31.87 -2.63 16.91
N THR A 104 -33.16 -2.98 16.95
CA THR A 104 -33.64 -4.26 17.48
C THR A 104 -34.17 -5.10 16.32
N LEU A 105 -33.48 -6.18 15.97
CA LEU A 105 -33.90 -7.09 14.92
C LEU A 105 -35.08 -7.93 15.43
N THR A 106 -36.25 -7.76 14.85
CA THR A 106 -37.50 -8.42 15.26
C THR A 106 -37.74 -9.72 14.50
N ARG A 107 -37.25 -9.82 13.27
CA ARG A 107 -37.34 -11.03 12.44
C ARG A 107 -36.16 -11.12 11.47
N SER A 108 -35.79 -12.33 11.07
CA SER A 108 -34.74 -12.53 10.07
C SER A 108 -35.18 -12.05 8.70
N PRO A 109 -34.32 -11.26 8.00
CA PRO A 109 -34.63 -10.78 6.65
C PRO A 109 -34.48 -11.84 5.55
N SER A 110 -33.79 -12.96 5.83
CA SER A 110 -33.57 -14.06 4.89
C SER A 110 -33.40 -15.39 5.63
N ALA A 111 -33.83 -16.50 4.98
CA ALA A 111 -33.56 -17.85 5.49
C ALA A 111 -32.05 -18.19 5.55
N GLU A 112 -31.21 -17.50 4.77
CA GLU A 112 -29.76 -17.67 4.83
C GLU A 112 -29.15 -17.14 6.17
N LEU A 113 -29.91 -16.34 6.90
CA LEU A 113 -29.54 -15.69 8.14
C LEU A 113 -30.21 -16.32 9.39
N ASP A 114 -30.71 -17.55 9.29
CA ASP A 114 -31.38 -18.25 10.40
C ASP A 114 -30.48 -18.44 11.64
N SER A 115 -29.15 -18.33 11.49
CA SER A 115 -28.20 -18.43 12.59
C SER A 115 -27.93 -17.11 13.30
N ILE A 116 -28.57 -16.00 12.88
CA ILE A 116 -28.37 -14.68 13.47
C ILE A 116 -29.37 -14.48 14.63
N ASP A 117 -28.83 -14.09 15.77
CA ASP A 117 -29.64 -13.83 16.95
C ASP A 117 -30.57 -12.64 16.72
N LEU A 118 -31.85 -12.83 17.07
CA LEU A 118 -32.80 -11.72 17.16
C LEU A 118 -32.53 -10.91 18.43
N GLY A 119 -32.77 -9.62 18.40
CA GLY A 119 -32.58 -8.76 19.55
C GLY A 119 -31.83 -7.48 19.25
N ARG A 120 -31.24 -6.90 20.29
CA ARG A 120 -30.60 -5.59 20.26
C ARG A 120 -29.21 -5.64 19.63
N TYR A 121 -28.97 -4.77 18.65
CA TYR A 121 -27.69 -4.51 17.98
C TYR A 121 -27.25 -3.08 18.18
N GLU A 122 -25.97 -2.84 18.49
CA GLU A 122 -25.41 -1.51 18.73
C GLU A 122 -24.12 -1.28 17.96
N LEU A 123 -23.95 -0.04 17.47
CA LEU A 123 -22.75 0.41 16.77
C LEU A 123 -22.45 1.89 17.13
N PRO A 124 -21.41 2.19 17.92
CA PRO A 124 -20.58 1.22 18.67
C PRO A 124 -21.36 0.56 19.83
N ARG A 125 -20.91 -0.60 20.26
CA ARG A 125 -21.53 -1.29 21.39
C ARG A 125 -21.37 -0.49 22.68
N ARG A 126 -22.47 -0.17 23.36
CA ARG A 126 -22.52 0.61 24.61
C ARG A 126 -23.03 -0.22 25.77
N SER A 127 -23.90 -1.18 25.51
CA SER A 127 -24.46 -2.06 26.52
C SER A 127 -23.79 -3.45 26.50
N GLY A 128 -23.74 -4.11 27.66
CA GLY A 128 -23.18 -5.45 27.78
C GLY A 128 -24.05 -6.54 27.16
N GLU A 129 -25.35 -6.29 26.99
CA GLU A 129 -26.36 -7.24 26.53
C GLU A 129 -26.61 -7.17 25.02
N ALA A 130 -26.27 -6.05 24.37
CA ALA A 130 -26.46 -5.91 22.94
C ALA A 130 -25.43 -6.72 22.14
N HIS A 131 -25.82 -7.16 20.96
CA HIS A 131 -24.93 -7.75 19.97
C HIS A 131 -24.05 -6.65 19.35
N LEU A 132 -22.76 -6.97 19.16
CA LEU A 132 -21.82 -6.05 18.49
C LEU A 132 -22.12 -6.05 17.00
N TYR A 133 -22.56 -4.89 16.48
CA TYR A 133 -22.72 -4.68 15.05
C TYR A 133 -21.47 -4.05 14.44
N ARG A 134 -20.99 -4.58 13.32
CA ARG A 134 -19.82 -4.09 12.58
C ARG A 134 -19.82 -4.64 11.16
N VAL A 135 -19.00 -4.06 10.26
CA VAL A 135 -18.91 -4.49 8.85
C VAL A 135 -18.65 -5.99 8.68
N GLY A 136 -17.87 -6.61 9.58
CA GLY A 136 -17.61 -8.06 9.56
C GLY A 136 -18.71 -8.92 10.19
N HIS A 137 -19.84 -8.34 10.65
CA HIS A 137 -20.96 -9.12 11.16
C HIS A 137 -21.72 -9.79 10.00
N PRO A 138 -22.17 -11.05 10.09
CA PRO A 138 -22.86 -11.75 9.01
C PRO A 138 -24.07 -10.98 8.45
N LEU A 139 -24.86 -10.35 9.29
CA LEU A 139 -25.98 -9.49 8.88
C LEU A 139 -25.50 -8.29 8.05
N ALA A 140 -24.43 -7.60 8.47
CA ALA A 140 -23.86 -6.47 7.74
C ALA A 140 -23.29 -6.91 6.40
N ALA A 141 -22.56 -8.02 6.36
CA ALA A 141 -22.01 -8.58 5.14
C ALA A 141 -23.12 -8.93 4.14
N TRP A 142 -24.20 -9.55 4.60
CA TRP A 142 -25.36 -9.87 3.76
C TRP A 142 -26.02 -8.60 3.21
N ILE A 143 -26.26 -7.59 4.03
CA ILE A 143 -26.84 -6.30 3.61
C ILE A 143 -25.96 -5.66 2.53
N ILE A 144 -24.66 -5.59 2.75
CA ILE A 144 -23.71 -5.01 1.79
C ILE A 144 -23.75 -5.76 0.45
N GLU A 145 -23.79 -7.08 0.46
CA GLU A 145 -23.84 -7.88 -0.78
C GLU A 145 -25.20 -7.72 -1.50
N GLN A 146 -26.32 -7.70 -0.77
CA GLN A 146 -27.63 -7.41 -1.36
C GLN A 146 -27.68 -6.04 -2.02
N THR A 147 -27.13 -5.03 -1.33
CA THR A 147 -27.09 -3.66 -1.86
C THR A 147 -26.19 -3.55 -3.10
N LYS A 148 -25.03 -4.21 -3.10
CA LYS A 148 -24.13 -4.26 -4.28
C LYS A 148 -24.78 -4.96 -5.50
N ALA A 149 -25.60 -5.95 -5.26
CA ALA A 149 -26.30 -6.68 -6.33
C ALA A 149 -27.51 -5.91 -6.89
N ARG A 150 -27.99 -4.90 -6.17
CA ARG A 150 -29.16 -4.13 -6.55
C ARG A 150 -28.87 -3.24 -7.75
N GLN A 151 -29.73 -3.31 -8.77
CA GLN A 151 -29.75 -2.35 -9.86
C GLN A 151 -30.61 -1.15 -9.42
N LEU A 152 -29.99 0.03 -9.45
CA LEU A 152 -30.68 1.27 -9.12
C LEU A 152 -31.30 1.87 -10.40
N SER A 153 -32.60 2.15 -10.35
CA SER A 153 -33.28 2.87 -11.42
C SER A 153 -32.93 4.36 -11.38
N HIS A 154 -33.07 5.04 -12.52
CA HIS A 154 -32.95 6.49 -12.59
C HIS A 154 -33.97 7.15 -11.64
N ALA A 155 -33.49 8.07 -10.81
CA ALA A 155 -34.32 8.75 -9.84
C ALA A 155 -33.98 10.24 -9.78
N ARG A 156 -34.91 11.05 -9.30
CA ARG A 156 -34.67 12.45 -8.96
C ARG A 156 -34.47 12.59 -7.46
N LEU A 157 -33.38 13.24 -7.05
CA LEU A 157 -33.08 13.56 -5.67
C LEU A 157 -33.05 15.07 -5.47
N VAL A 158 -33.70 15.52 -4.38
CA VAL A 158 -33.68 16.92 -3.97
C VAL A 158 -32.83 17.04 -2.73
N PHE A 159 -31.66 17.66 -2.86
CA PHE A 159 -30.71 17.90 -1.78
C PHE A 159 -31.08 19.17 -1.01
N ASP A 160 -30.94 19.11 0.32
CA ASP A 160 -31.21 20.22 1.23
C ASP A 160 -29.89 20.80 1.75
N TYR A 161 -29.52 21.96 1.21
CA TYR A 161 -28.30 22.66 1.59
C TYR A 161 -28.34 23.16 3.05
N ASP A 162 -29.49 23.68 3.48
CA ASP A 162 -29.60 24.32 4.77
C ASP A 162 -29.63 23.32 5.93
N ARG A 163 -30.13 22.12 5.71
CA ARG A 163 -30.17 21.05 6.70
C ARG A 163 -28.81 20.41 6.97
N TYR A 164 -27.83 20.60 6.10
CA TYR A 164 -26.49 19.99 6.27
C TYR A 164 -25.71 20.53 7.46
N GLY A 165 -26.04 21.76 7.93
CA GLY A 165 -25.41 22.36 9.11
C GLY A 165 -23.96 22.83 8.95
N ILE A 166 -23.32 22.51 7.84
CA ILE A 166 -21.96 22.95 7.50
C ILE A 166 -22.01 23.74 6.18
N GLN A 167 -21.41 24.93 6.17
CA GLN A 167 -21.38 25.74 4.96
C GLN A 167 -20.39 25.17 3.94
N VAL A 168 -20.89 24.71 2.81
CA VAL A 168 -20.07 24.30 1.66
C VAL A 168 -20.12 25.41 0.62
N THR A 169 -19.16 26.33 0.71
CA THR A 169 -19.18 27.58 -0.07
C THR A 169 -19.25 27.31 -1.59
N THR A 170 -18.61 26.25 -2.07
CA THR A 170 -18.58 25.91 -3.49
C THR A 170 -19.96 25.48 -4.01
N LEU A 171 -20.76 24.77 -3.21
CA LEU A 171 -22.09 24.33 -3.58
C LEU A 171 -23.14 25.46 -3.53
N LYS A 172 -22.86 26.54 -2.80
CA LYS A 172 -23.79 27.66 -2.66
C LYS A 172 -24.20 28.28 -4.02
N ALA A 173 -23.28 28.26 -4.98
CA ALA A 173 -23.52 28.79 -6.32
C ALA A 173 -24.55 27.95 -7.12
N TYR A 174 -24.82 26.72 -6.73
CA TYR A 174 -25.77 25.82 -7.41
C TYR A 174 -27.14 25.75 -6.75
N ARG A 175 -27.40 26.55 -5.70
CA ARG A 175 -28.75 26.61 -5.09
C ARG A 175 -29.79 27.04 -6.09
N GLY A 176 -30.93 26.34 -6.10
CA GLY A 176 -32.01 26.54 -7.05
C GLY A 176 -31.72 25.98 -8.46
N GLN A 177 -30.59 25.31 -8.64
CA GLN A 177 -30.26 24.66 -9.91
C GLN A 177 -30.59 23.17 -9.87
N THR A 178 -30.70 22.61 -11.07
CA THR A 178 -30.91 21.20 -11.32
C THR A 178 -29.82 20.69 -12.27
N GLY A 179 -29.65 19.38 -12.33
CA GLY A 179 -28.69 18.79 -13.25
C GLY A 179 -28.66 17.27 -13.15
N TRP A 180 -27.59 16.68 -13.66
CA TRP A 180 -27.38 15.24 -13.69
C TRP A 180 -26.13 14.88 -12.89
N LEU A 181 -26.19 13.75 -12.19
CA LEU A 181 -25.06 13.18 -11.47
C LEU A 181 -24.97 11.69 -11.77
N SER A 182 -23.78 11.21 -12.05
CA SER A 182 -23.48 9.80 -12.27
C SER A 182 -22.35 9.36 -11.37
N VAL A 183 -22.46 8.15 -10.84
CA VAL A 183 -21.41 7.49 -10.07
C VAL A 183 -21.04 6.20 -10.76
N SER A 184 -19.75 6.03 -11.05
CA SER A 184 -19.19 4.77 -11.56
C SER A 184 -18.09 4.24 -10.66
N LEU A 185 -17.95 2.92 -10.65
CA LEU A 185 -16.88 2.19 -9.99
C LEU A 185 -15.83 1.83 -11.03
N LEU A 186 -14.63 2.35 -10.85
CA LEU A 186 -13.45 2.02 -11.65
C LEU A 186 -12.60 1.02 -10.87
N CYS A 187 -12.40 -0.17 -11.44
CA CYS A 187 -11.49 -1.18 -10.93
C CYS A 187 -10.22 -1.18 -11.78
N VAL A 188 -9.07 -1.01 -11.15
CA VAL A 188 -7.77 -1.01 -11.83
C VAL A 188 -6.91 -2.10 -11.20
N ALA A 189 -6.52 -3.09 -11.99
CA ALA A 189 -5.60 -4.14 -11.55
C ALA A 189 -4.23 -3.91 -12.22
N ALA A 190 -3.18 -3.74 -11.41
CA ALA A 190 -1.81 -3.56 -11.85
C ALA A 190 -0.84 -4.00 -10.74
N LEU A 191 0.36 -4.43 -11.08
CA LEU A 191 1.41 -4.84 -10.13
C LEU A 191 0.95 -5.89 -9.10
N GLY A 192 0.05 -6.80 -9.52
CA GLY A 192 -0.51 -7.82 -8.64
C GLY A 192 -1.49 -7.32 -7.58
N GLN A 193 -1.88 -6.04 -7.64
CA GLN A 193 -2.85 -5.41 -6.76
C GLN A 193 -4.07 -4.94 -7.54
N GLN A 194 -5.22 -4.92 -6.87
CA GLN A 194 -6.46 -4.37 -7.42
C GLN A 194 -6.90 -3.18 -6.56
N GLU A 195 -7.16 -2.07 -7.23
CA GLU A 195 -7.66 -0.84 -6.63
C GLU A 195 -9.06 -0.55 -7.15
N GLN A 196 -9.91 0.02 -6.29
CA GLN A 196 -11.25 0.43 -6.64
C GLN A 196 -11.42 1.92 -6.32
N HIS A 197 -11.92 2.66 -7.29
CA HIS A 197 -12.15 4.10 -7.19
C HIS A 197 -13.56 4.44 -7.61
N LEU A 198 -14.20 5.36 -6.88
CA LEU A 198 -15.47 5.94 -7.30
C LEU A 198 -15.21 7.17 -8.16
N ILE A 199 -15.80 7.22 -9.32
CA ILE A 199 -15.82 8.39 -10.17
C ILE A 199 -17.20 9.02 -10.01
N VAL A 200 -17.24 10.20 -9.43
CA VAL A 200 -18.46 10.97 -9.25
C VAL A 200 -18.43 12.16 -10.20
N SER A 201 -19.35 12.22 -11.11
CA SER A 201 -19.47 13.26 -12.13
C SER A 201 -20.81 13.95 -12.00
N ALA A 202 -20.84 15.26 -12.13
CA ALA A 202 -22.09 16.01 -12.12
C ALA A 202 -22.04 17.17 -13.09
N THR A 203 -23.19 17.47 -13.68
CA THR A 203 -23.39 18.63 -14.56
C THR A 203 -24.66 19.36 -14.17
N THR A 204 -24.70 20.66 -14.42
CA THR A 204 -25.94 21.43 -14.37
C THR A 204 -26.85 21.07 -15.54
N ALA A 205 -28.13 21.44 -15.48
CA ALA A 205 -29.07 21.29 -16.60
C ALA A 205 -28.59 22.01 -17.87
N GLY A 206 -27.79 23.06 -17.72
CA GLY A 206 -27.14 23.77 -18.85
C GLY A 206 -25.91 23.05 -19.42
N GLY A 207 -25.56 21.86 -18.94
CA GLY A 207 -24.42 21.07 -19.42
C GLY A 207 -23.05 21.52 -18.90
N VAL A 208 -23.00 22.36 -17.88
CA VAL A 208 -21.74 22.79 -17.24
C VAL A 208 -21.34 21.76 -16.19
N ALA A 209 -20.15 21.18 -16.31
CA ALA A 209 -19.62 20.24 -15.32
C ALA A 209 -19.34 20.95 -13.97
N LEU A 210 -19.64 20.27 -12.87
CA LEU A 210 -19.27 20.74 -11.55
C LEU A 210 -17.77 20.47 -11.33
N PRO A 211 -17.00 21.45 -10.79
CA PRO A 211 -15.58 21.31 -10.65
C PRO A 211 -15.19 20.30 -9.55
N GLU A 212 -14.04 19.70 -9.72
CA GLU A 212 -13.32 18.85 -8.75
C GLU A 212 -14.22 17.98 -7.85
N ASP A 213 -14.19 18.25 -6.54
CA ASP A 213 -14.88 17.45 -5.50
C ASP A 213 -16.35 17.85 -5.29
N ASP A 214 -16.86 18.85 -6.01
CA ASP A 214 -18.22 19.35 -5.79
C ASP A 214 -19.31 18.29 -6.04
N PRO A 215 -19.17 17.36 -7.04
CA PRO A 215 -20.10 16.24 -7.17
C PRO A 215 -20.15 15.34 -5.93
N GLU A 216 -19.00 15.06 -5.31
CA GLU A 216 -18.95 14.25 -4.10
C GLU A 216 -19.54 15.00 -2.89
N LYS A 217 -19.28 16.31 -2.79
CA LYS A 217 -19.87 17.17 -1.74
C LYS A 217 -21.39 17.22 -1.87
N LEU A 218 -21.91 17.27 -3.10
CA LEU A 218 -23.34 17.23 -3.38
C LEU A 218 -23.99 15.95 -2.86
N LEU A 219 -23.38 14.79 -3.08
CA LEU A 219 -23.84 13.50 -2.56
C LEU A 219 -23.84 13.38 -1.03
N ARG A 220 -23.11 14.24 -0.33
CA ARG A 220 -23.05 14.25 1.14
C ARG A 220 -24.18 15.06 1.78
N LEU A 221 -24.91 15.81 0.98
CA LEU A 221 -26.02 16.60 1.48
C LEU A 221 -27.23 15.70 1.82
N PRO A 222 -28.00 16.03 2.85
CA PRO A 222 -29.24 15.32 3.13
C PRO A 222 -30.26 15.55 2.02
N THR A 223 -31.11 14.56 1.78
CA THR A 223 -32.21 14.66 0.83
C THR A 223 -33.51 15.10 1.53
N ILE A 224 -34.36 15.85 0.83
CA ILE A 224 -35.66 16.29 1.37
C ILE A 224 -36.70 15.16 1.33
N ASN A 225 -36.69 14.37 0.25
CA ASN A 225 -37.67 13.31 0.02
C ASN A 225 -36.94 12.02 -0.40
N SER A 226 -37.68 10.90 -0.28
CA SER A 226 -37.27 9.64 -0.88
C SER A 226 -37.11 9.80 -2.41
N PRO A 227 -36.20 9.04 -3.04
CA PRO A 227 -36.02 9.09 -4.47
C PRO A 227 -37.34 8.91 -5.21
N SER A 228 -37.72 9.87 -6.04
CA SER A 228 -38.89 9.72 -6.90
C SER A 228 -38.47 9.10 -8.21
N PRO A 229 -39.07 7.98 -8.65
CA PRO A 229 -38.82 7.43 -9.97
C PRO A 229 -39.07 8.50 -11.01
N LEU A 230 -38.21 8.66 -11.97
CA LEU A 230 -38.46 9.48 -13.15
C LEU A 230 -39.58 8.79 -13.98
N GLY A 231 -40.82 9.21 -13.75
CA GLY A 231 -41.96 8.74 -14.48
C GLY A 231 -42.03 9.41 -15.85
N GLY A 232 -41.84 8.65 -16.91
CA GLY A 232 -41.98 9.12 -18.27
C GLY A 232 -41.43 8.11 -19.28
N GLU A 233 -42.27 7.64 -20.18
CA GLU A 233 -41.85 6.94 -21.39
C GLU A 233 -40.95 7.88 -22.20
N GLY A 234 -39.63 7.67 -22.16
CA GLY A 234 -38.69 8.47 -22.94
C GLY A 234 -37.26 8.55 -22.46
N TRP A 235 -36.97 8.09 -21.24
CA TRP A 235 -35.58 8.02 -20.75
C TRP A 235 -35.07 6.60 -20.93
N GLY A 236 -34.74 6.25 -22.18
CA GLY A 236 -34.12 5.00 -22.54
C GLY A 236 -32.74 4.90 -21.85
N GLU A 237 -32.37 3.69 -21.49
CA GLU A 237 -31.01 3.33 -21.17
C GLU A 237 -30.06 3.99 -22.19
N GLY A 238 -29.35 5.06 -21.81
CA GLY A 238 -28.34 5.67 -22.67
C GLY A 238 -28.40 7.18 -22.92
N GLN A 239 -29.40 7.93 -22.41
CA GLN A 239 -29.38 9.40 -22.56
C GLN A 239 -28.81 10.10 -21.30
N SER A 240 -27.62 9.72 -20.90
CA SER A 240 -26.77 10.62 -20.07
C SER A 240 -26.50 11.87 -20.91
N ALA A 241 -26.70 13.08 -20.32
CA ALA A 241 -26.35 14.31 -21.03
C ALA A 241 -24.91 14.20 -21.57
N PRO A 242 -24.62 14.49 -22.84
CA PRO A 242 -23.27 14.30 -23.41
C PRO A 242 -22.17 14.96 -22.57
N ALA A 243 -22.48 16.07 -21.92
CA ALA A 243 -21.58 16.75 -20.99
C ALA A 243 -21.23 15.93 -19.75
N LEU A 244 -22.19 15.15 -19.19
CA LEU A 244 -21.94 14.29 -18.05
C LEU A 244 -21.01 13.13 -18.42
N VAL A 245 -21.20 12.52 -19.58
CA VAL A 245 -20.33 11.45 -20.08
C VAL A 245 -18.92 11.99 -20.33
N ALA A 246 -18.80 13.18 -20.91
CA ALA A 246 -17.53 13.83 -21.14
C ALA A 246 -16.79 14.14 -19.82
N ASP A 247 -17.50 14.65 -18.81
CA ASP A 247 -16.91 14.90 -17.49
C ASP A 247 -16.44 13.61 -16.83
N ALA A 248 -17.27 12.56 -16.83
CA ALA A 248 -16.90 11.25 -16.29
C ALA A 248 -15.64 10.70 -16.96
N GLN A 249 -15.56 10.80 -18.29
CA GLN A 249 -14.40 10.35 -19.06
C GLN A 249 -13.12 11.17 -18.73
N ASN A 250 -13.24 12.48 -18.55
CA ASN A 250 -12.12 13.32 -18.16
C ASN A 250 -11.58 12.97 -16.78
N ARG A 251 -12.48 12.78 -15.79
CA ARG A 251 -12.14 12.36 -14.44
C ARG A 251 -11.47 10.98 -14.42
N LYS A 252 -12.01 10.03 -15.18
CA LYS A 252 -11.39 8.71 -15.37
C LYS A 252 -9.97 8.82 -15.93
N GLN A 253 -9.78 9.61 -16.98
CA GLN A 253 -8.44 9.79 -17.58
C GLN A 253 -7.46 10.46 -16.63
N HIS A 254 -7.93 11.41 -15.81
CA HIS A 254 -7.10 12.04 -14.79
C HIS A 254 -6.63 11.02 -13.76
N LEU A 255 -7.55 10.26 -13.20
CA LEU A 255 -7.27 9.21 -12.22
C LEU A 255 -6.33 8.13 -12.77
N LEU A 256 -6.56 7.66 -14.00
CA LEU A 256 -5.67 6.68 -14.64
C LEU A 256 -4.26 7.23 -14.85
N ARG A 257 -4.11 8.53 -15.17
CA ARG A 257 -2.78 9.15 -15.27
C ARG A 257 -2.05 9.20 -13.93
N GLU A 258 -2.74 9.52 -12.85
CA GLU A 258 -2.16 9.51 -11.49
C GLU A 258 -1.72 8.12 -11.06
N ILE A 259 -2.58 7.11 -11.30
CA ILE A 259 -2.24 5.70 -11.03
C ILE A 259 -1.02 5.26 -11.84
N ASN A 260 -0.99 5.60 -13.14
CA ASN A 260 0.13 5.28 -14.02
C ASN A 260 1.42 5.93 -13.56
N GLN A 261 1.39 7.21 -13.19
CA GLN A 261 2.57 7.92 -12.71
C GLN A 261 3.12 7.31 -11.41
N ARG A 262 2.23 6.97 -10.49
CA ARG A 262 2.60 6.29 -9.24
C ARG A 262 3.22 4.91 -9.51
N ASN A 263 2.57 4.10 -10.36
CA ASN A 263 3.05 2.76 -10.70
C ASN A 263 4.38 2.80 -11.45
N LEU A 264 4.60 3.79 -12.32
CA LEU A 264 5.87 4.02 -12.97
C LEU A 264 6.98 4.34 -11.95
N GLY A 265 6.67 5.15 -10.94
CA GLY A 265 7.61 5.44 -9.85
C GLY A 265 8.01 4.17 -9.08
N PHE A 266 7.07 3.30 -8.77
CA PHE A 266 7.38 1.99 -8.15
C PHE A 266 8.24 1.12 -9.05
N PHE A 267 7.89 1.02 -10.33
CA PHE A 267 8.69 0.26 -11.30
C PHE A 267 10.13 0.73 -11.36
N GLN A 268 10.35 2.05 -11.45
CA GLN A 268 11.69 2.63 -11.48
C GLN A 268 12.50 2.28 -10.23
N GLN A 269 11.89 2.39 -9.06
CA GLN A 269 12.54 2.02 -7.79
C GLN A 269 12.92 0.54 -7.73
N GLU A 270 12.06 -0.36 -8.21
CA GLU A 270 12.36 -1.80 -8.24
C GLU A 270 13.45 -2.13 -9.26
N VAL A 271 13.47 -1.47 -10.42
CA VAL A 271 14.56 -1.63 -11.42
C VAL A 271 15.89 -1.15 -10.82
N GLU A 272 15.93 0.01 -10.15
CA GLU A 272 17.14 0.51 -9.47
C GLU A 272 17.67 -0.47 -8.42
N LYS A 273 16.78 -1.12 -7.65
CA LYS A 273 17.18 -2.16 -6.69
C LYS A 273 17.76 -3.40 -7.39
N LEU A 274 17.17 -3.83 -8.50
CA LEU A 274 17.67 -4.96 -9.27
C LEU A 274 19.04 -4.66 -9.92
N ASP A 275 19.24 -3.42 -10.39
CA ASP A 275 20.51 -2.96 -10.91
C ASP A 275 21.59 -2.97 -9.83
N ALA A 276 21.30 -2.40 -8.67
CA ALA A 276 22.23 -2.40 -7.52
C ALA A 276 22.56 -3.83 -7.07
N TRP A 277 21.56 -4.72 -6.99
CA TRP A 277 21.79 -6.12 -6.67
C TRP A 277 22.70 -6.82 -7.69
N ALA A 278 22.49 -6.61 -8.98
CA ALA A 278 23.32 -7.20 -10.03
C ALA A 278 24.76 -6.68 -9.99
N ASP A 279 24.94 -5.38 -9.72
CA ASP A 279 26.25 -4.76 -9.58
C ASP A 279 27.00 -5.26 -8.35
N ASP A 280 26.33 -5.41 -7.20
CA ASP A 280 26.92 -5.97 -5.98
C ASP A 280 27.39 -7.41 -6.20
N LEU A 281 26.61 -8.25 -6.89
CA LEU A 281 27.02 -9.60 -7.22
C LEU A 281 28.25 -9.64 -8.14
N LYS A 282 28.30 -8.80 -9.18
CA LYS A 282 29.45 -8.67 -10.08
C LYS A 282 30.70 -8.23 -9.31
N LEU A 283 30.57 -7.23 -8.43
CA LEU A 283 31.65 -6.73 -7.61
C LEU A 283 32.21 -7.81 -6.66
N GLY A 284 31.33 -8.58 -6.02
CA GLY A 284 31.72 -9.70 -5.16
C GLY A 284 32.56 -10.75 -5.89
N LEU A 285 32.13 -11.14 -7.11
CA LEU A 285 32.87 -12.09 -7.94
C LEU A 285 34.25 -11.57 -8.35
N GLU A 286 34.36 -10.27 -8.65
CA GLU A 286 35.66 -9.66 -8.97
C GLU A 286 36.61 -9.57 -7.76
N GLN A 287 36.06 -9.32 -6.56
CA GLN A 287 36.85 -9.26 -5.34
C GLN A 287 37.52 -10.60 -5.00
N GLU A 288 36.80 -11.73 -5.18
CA GLU A 288 37.40 -13.06 -4.97
C GLU A 288 38.67 -13.28 -5.84
N ILE A 289 38.62 -12.81 -7.09
CA ILE A 289 39.78 -12.91 -7.99
C ILE A 289 40.91 -11.99 -7.52
N LYS A 290 40.60 -10.77 -7.06
CA LYS A 290 41.62 -9.82 -6.57
C LYS A 290 42.35 -10.36 -5.34
N VAL A 291 41.62 -11.02 -4.42
CA VAL A 291 42.22 -11.65 -3.23
C VAL A 291 43.26 -12.71 -3.66
N ILE A 292 42.89 -13.60 -4.58
CA ILE A 292 43.82 -14.62 -5.10
C ILE A 292 45.02 -14.00 -5.82
N ASP A 293 44.82 -12.88 -6.55
CA ASP A 293 45.95 -12.19 -7.21
C ASP A 293 46.93 -11.58 -6.17
N VAL A 294 46.44 -11.12 -5.01
CA VAL A 294 47.27 -10.66 -3.89
C VAL A 294 48.04 -11.85 -3.29
N GLU A 295 47.36 -12.96 -2.98
CA GLU A 295 48.00 -14.17 -2.44
C GLU A 295 49.10 -14.70 -3.37
N ILE A 296 48.86 -14.75 -4.67
CA ILE A 296 49.89 -15.16 -5.64
C ILE A 296 51.13 -14.24 -5.58
N LYS A 297 50.93 -12.93 -5.45
CA LYS A 297 52.02 -11.96 -5.33
C LYS A 297 52.83 -12.19 -4.04
N GLU A 298 52.17 -12.45 -2.94
CA GLU A 298 52.85 -12.72 -1.63
C GLU A 298 53.64 -14.01 -1.66
N ILE A 299 53.06 -15.09 -2.22
CA ILE A 299 53.77 -16.39 -2.38
C ILE A 299 54.98 -16.25 -3.29
N ARG A 300 54.90 -15.51 -4.37
CA ARG A 300 56.04 -15.21 -5.21
C ARG A 300 57.15 -14.49 -4.47
N ARG A 301 56.78 -13.54 -3.61
CA ARG A 301 57.73 -12.77 -2.77
C ARG A 301 58.40 -13.66 -1.76
N THR A 302 57.63 -14.47 -1.05
CA THR A 302 58.18 -15.45 -0.08
C THR A 302 59.03 -16.53 -0.72
N ALA A 303 58.61 -17.07 -1.88
CA ALA A 303 59.44 -18.04 -2.64
C ALA A 303 60.78 -17.46 -3.07
N ALA A 304 60.84 -16.16 -3.39
CA ALA A 304 62.10 -15.50 -3.78
C ALA A 304 63.08 -15.36 -2.60
N THR A 305 62.62 -15.25 -1.37
CA THR A 305 63.40 -15.07 -0.15
C THR A 305 63.62 -16.35 0.64
N SER A 306 63.06 -17.48 0.25
CA SER A 306 63.17 -18.78 0.93
C SER A 306 64.63 -19.33 0.89
N PRO A 307 65.19 -19.72 2.03
CA PRO A 307 66.57 -20.15 2.13
C PRO A 307 66.82 -21.59 1.63
N THR A 308 65.78 -22.45 1.62
CA THR A 308 65.89 -23.86 1.27
C THR A 308 65.24 -24.22 -0.06
N LEU A 309 65.71 -25.23 -0.77
CA LEU A 309 65.14 -25.74 -2.00
C LEU A 309 63.74 -26.35 -1.76
N GLU A 310 63.55 -26.96 -0.60
CA GLU A 310 62.32 -27.65 -0.22
C GLU A 310 61.16 -26.64 -0.03
N GLU A 311 61.44 -25.53 0.66
CA GLU A 311 60.50 -24.43 0.81
C GLU A 311 60.14 -23.77 -0.52
N LYS A 312 61.14 -23.56 -1.38
CA LYS A 312 60.87 -23.04 -2.76
C LYS A 312 59.95 -23.93 -3.56
N LEU A 313 60.14 -25.26 -3.49
CA LEU A 313 59.28 -26.22 -4.18
C LEU A 313 57.83 -26.19 -3.62
N THR A 314 57.68 -26.06 -2.30
CA THR A 314 56.38 -25.96 -1.64
C THR A 314 55.66 -24.72 -2.08
N HIS A 315 56.31 -23.55 -2.06
CA HIS A 315 55.76 -22.30 -2.55
C HIS A 315 55.41 -22.32 -4.04
N GLN A 316 56.21 -22.96 -4.87
CA GLN A 316 55.90 -23.12 -6.30
C GLN A 316 54.66 -24.01 -6.54
N LYS A 317 54.50 -25.09 -5.77
CA LYS A 317 53.27 -25.91 -5.85
C LYS A 317 52.05 -25.12 -5.48
N HIS A 318 52.08 -24.41 -4.34
CA HIS A 318 51.00 -23.59 -3.88
C HIS A 318 50.65 -22.44 -4.86
N GLN A 319 51.65 -21.78 -5.44
CA GLN A 319 51.46 -20.80 -6.47
C GLN A 319 50.72 -21.38 -7.69
N ARG A 320 51.08 -22.57 -8.15
CA ARG A 320 50.39 -23.23 -9.30
C ARG A 320 48.95 -23.57 -8.97
N GLU A 321 48.65 -23.98 -7.74
CA GLU A 321 47.28 -24.24 -7.26
C GLU A 321 46.45 -22.98 -7.29
N LEU A 322 46.94 -21.85 -6.77
CA LEU A 322 46.27 -20.57 -6.82
C LEU A 322 46.10 -20.03 -8.23
N GLU A 323 47.09 -20.16 -9.09
CA GLU A 323 46.99 -19.77 -10.50
C GLU A 323 45.95 -20.62 -11.26
N SER A 324 45.81 -21.90 -10.93
CA SER A 324 44.77 -22.78 -11.45
C SER A 324 43.40 -22.35 -10.95
N LYS A 325 43.26 -22.10 -9.62
CA LYS A 325 42.03 -21.61 -9.01
C LYS A 325 41.59 -20.27 -9.61
N ARG A 326 42.52 -19.31 -9.75
CA ARG A 326 42.28 -18.04 -10.41
C ARG A 326 41.76 -18.20 -11.85
N SER A 327 42.40 -19.06 -12.63
CA SER A 327 42.01 -19.31 -14.01
C SER A 327 40.64 -19.95 -14.12
N LYS A 328 40.27 -20.80 -13.16
CA LYS A 328 38.94 -21.38 -13.04
C LYS A 328 37.92 -20.31 -12.72
N LEU A 329 38.16 -19.50 -11.69
CA LEU A 329 37.26 -18.41 -11.26
C LEU A 329 37.07 -17.36 -12.36
N ARG A 330 38.12 -17.02 -13.14
CA ARG A 330 37.98 -16.10 -14.26
C ARG A 330 37.09 -16.63 -15.37
N ARG A 331 37.12 -17.93 -15.64
CA ARG A 331 36.20 -18.56 -16.62
C ARG A 331 34.77 -18.60 -16.09
N GLU A 332 34.61 -18.90 -14.80
CA GLU A 332 33.30 -18.92 -14.16
C GLU A 332 32.73 -17.54 -14.00
N LEU A 333 33.55 -16.50 -13.84
CA LEU A 333 33.13 -15.12 -13.69
C LEU A 333 32.22 -14.67 -14.85
N PHE A 334 32.63 -14.88 -16.09
CA PHE A 334 31.84 -14.49 -17.25
C PHE A 334 30.50 -15.22 -17.30
N ALA A 335 30.51 -16.53 -17.07
CA ALA A 335 29.28 -17.31 -17.06
C ALA A 335 28.30 -16.84 -15.94
N ARG A 336 28.82 -16.55 -14.74
CA ARG A 336 28.02 -16.05 -13.63
C ARG A 336 27.54 -14.63 -13.88
N GLN A 337 28.33 -13.76 -14.49
CA GLN A 337 27.90 -12.41 -14.87
C GLN A 337 26.77 -12.47 -15.91
N GLU A 338 26.86 -13.34 -16.91
CA GLU A 338 25.80 -13.56 -17.88
C GLU A 338 24.51 -14.10 -17.21
N GLU A 339 24.68 -15.02 -16.25
CA GLU A 339 23.54 -15.55 -15.47
C GLU A 339 22.84 -14.46 -14.64
N VAL A 340 23.62 -13.61 -13.95
CA VAL A 340 23.09 -12.49 -13.17
C VAL A 340 22.36 -11.50 -14.09
N GLU A 341 22.91 -11.17 -15.24
CA GLU A 341 22.25 -10.31 -16.23
C GLU A 341 20.97 -10.93 -16.79
N ALA A 342 20.98 -12.23 -17.05
CA ALA A 342 19.79 -12.94 -17.51
C ALA A 342 18.69 -12.93 -16.44
N GLN A 343 19.03 -13.21 -15.18
CA GLN A 343 18.09 -13.15 -14.05
C GLN A 343 17.52 -11.75 -13.85
N ARG A 344 18.38 -10.71 -13.89
CA ARG A 344 17.94 -9.30 -13.82
C ARG A 344 16.95 -8.97 -14.93
N ASN A 345 17.28 -9.31 -16.17
CA ASN A 345 16.43 -9.02 -17.33
C ASN A 345 15.09 -9.77 -17.26
N ASP A 346 15.09 -11.01 -16.79
CA ASP A 346 13.86 -11.79 -16.59
C ASP A 346 12.97 -11.16 -15.51
N LEU A 347 13.54 -10.71 -14.38
CA LEU A 347 12.81 -10.02 -13.33
C LEU A 347 12.23 -8.69 -13.83
N ILE A 348 12.98 -7.92 -14.61
CA ILE A 348 12.48 -6.68 -15.22
C ILE A 348 11.31 -6.98 -16.17
N ALA A 349 11.43 -8.01 -17.02
CA ALA A 349 10.36 -8.42 -17.93
C ALA A 349 9.09 -8.87 -17.18
N GLN A 350 9.23 -9.54 -16.04
CA GLN A 350 8.11 -9.90 -15.17
C GLN A 350 7.45 -8.65 -14.58
N LEU A 351 8.21 -7.66 -14.10
CA LEU A 351 7.69 -6.39 -13.62
C LEU A 351 6.98 -5.60 -14.73
N GLU A 352 7.53 -5.54 -15.94
CA GLU A 352 6.89 -4.89 -17.10
C GLU A 352 5.54 -5.54 -17.43
N LYS A 353 5.45 -6.86 -17.37
CA LYS A 353 4.20 -7.58 -17.58
C LYS A 353 3.16 -7.25 -16.50
N GLN A 354 3.59 -7.10 -15.26
CA GLN A 354 2.71 -6.73 -14.14
C GLN A 354 2.23 -5.27 -14.22
N LEU A 355 2.96 -4.39 -14.92
CA LEU A 355 2.53 -3.01 -15.17
C LEU A 355 1.33 -2.91 -16.12
N GLN A 356 1.06 -3.95 -16.93
CA GLN A 356 -0.10 -3.97 -17.81
C GLN A 356 -1.38 -3.88 -16.98
N GLN A 357 -2.08 -2.76 -17.13
CA GLN A 357 -3.31 -2.49 -16.39
C GLN A 357 -4.50 -3.19 -17.04
N GLN A 358 -5.31 -3.82 -16.19
CA GLN A 358 -6.68 -4.19 -16.54
C GLN A 358 -7.62 -3.17 -15.90
N VAL A 359 -8.44 -2.55 -16.72
CA VAL A 359 -9.35 -1.48 -16.28
C VAL A 359 -10.77 -1.92 -16.59
N GLU A 360 -11.58 -2.02 -15.55
CA GLU A 360 -13.01 -2.29 -15.64
C GLU A 360 -13.78 -1.10 -15.05
N GLU A 361 -14.84 -0.69 -15.72
CA GLU A 361 -15.73 0.37 -15.25
C GLU A 361 -17.17 -0.11 -15.23
N ARG A 362 -17.86 0.17 -14.13
CA ARG A 362 -19.28 -0.10 -13.99
C ARG A 362 -20.00 1.13 -13.47
N VAL A 363 -20.98 1.63 -14.21
CA VAL A 363 -21.89 2.67 -13.72
C VAL A 363 -22.75 2.07 -12.61
N LEU A 364 -22.75 2.70 -11.46
CA LEU A 364 -23.54 2.28 -10.30
C LEU A 364 -24.95 2.87 -10.35
N PHE A 365 -25.05 4.17 -10.60
CA PHE A 365 -26.32 4.86 -10.78
C PHE A 365 -26.14 6.22 -11.47
N THR A 366 -27.25 6.73 -12.02
CA THR A 366 -27.37 8.08 -12.53
C THR A 366 -28.66 8.69 -11.97
N ILE A 367 -28.57 9.92 -11.49
CA ILE A 367 -29.71 10.65 -10.89
C ILE A 367 -29.84 12.04 -11.51
N GLU A 368 -31.07 12.55 -11.53
CA GLU A 368 -31.33 13.98 -11.64
C GLU A 368 -31.24 14.60 -10.25
N TRP A 369 -30.45 15.66 -10.09
CA TRP A 369 -30.33 16.36 -8.82
C TRP A 369 -30.98 17.75 -8.87
N GLU A 370 -31.52 18.18 -7.75
CA GLU A 370 -31.96 19.55 -7.46
C GLU A 370 -31.34 19.97 -6.14
N LEU A 371 -30.79 21.19 -6.04
CA LEU A 371 -30.25 21.73 -4.79
C LEU A 371 -31.15 22.88 -4.28
N LYS A 372 -31.74 22.70 -3.10
CA LYS A 372 -32.58 23.71 -2.39
C LYS A 372 -31.84 24.37 -1.25
#